data_5b389bde6ed7a4e2770d8ea218e4717e
#
_entry.id   5b389bde6ed7a4e2770d8ea218e4717e
#
_cell.length_a   1.000
_cell.length_b   1.000
_cell.length_c   1.000
_cell.angle_alpha   90.00
_cell.angle_beta   90.00
_cell.angle_gamma   90.00
#
_symmetry.space_group_name_H-M   'P 1'
#
loop_
_entity.id
_entity.type
_entity.pdbx_description
1 polymer ?
#
loop_
_entity_poly.entity_id
_entity_poly.type
_entity_poly.pdbx_seq_one_letter_code
_entity_poly.pdbx_strand_id
1 'polypeptide(L)'
;GSEMCIRDRHSIWNPECYHGWRKKRRFFEGWYYKIVSENQKYAFAVIPGIAMDENGEKQAFIQILNGKKLKATYNKFNSAEFKPTPRKHELKIENNFFSNTNLILDLPNIKGELFFRNLNPWSNSFFSPGIMGPFSFVPFMECYHGILSMDHDIQGELFLDGEKISFNNGKGYIEKDWGHSFPVGYIWMQTNHFSQPGTSVKVSIANIPFLKSSFIGHIAGVLINGKLIEFTTYNGTKLVVCKVSKKIVEIEMENNNYVLSIKAEREEATSLAAPISGFMTARIEESLDANVHVILKNKISNVTLLNDLGTSAGIEVAGDYKV
;
A
#
# COMPACT_ATOMS: atom_id res chain seq x y z
N GLY A 1 -7.30 32.63 6.49
CA GLY A 1 -8.35 31.60 6.73
C GLY A 1 -8.75 30.81 5.47
N SER A 2 -8.74 31.42 4.29
CA SER A 2 -9.22 30.80 3.04
C SER A 2 -8.26 29.77 2.43
N GLU A 3 -6.97 30.06 2.36
CA GLU A 3 -5.97 29.12 1.79
C GLU A 3 -5.81 27.84 2.61
N MET A 4 -6.01 27.92 3.91
CA MET A 4 -5.87 26.81 4.85
C MET A 4 -7.04 25.83 4.77
N CYS A 5 -8.27 26.30 4.54
CA CYS A 5 -9.44 25.43 4.26
C CYS A 5 -9.38 24.77 2.88
N ILE A 6 -8.77 25.43 1.91
CA ILE A 6 -8.59 24.90 0.55
C ILE A 6 -7.58 23.72 0.56
N ARG A 7 -6.52 23.79 1.38
CA ARG A 7 -5.53 22.69 1.51
C ARG A 7 -6.15 21.42 2.07
N ASP A 8 -7.00 21.51 3.10
CA ASP A 8 -7.61 20.32 3.72
C ASP A 8 -8.67 19.69 2.81
N ARG A 9 -9.42 20.48 2.07
CA ARG A 9 -10.38 19.97 1.09
C ARG A 9 -9.68 19.34 -0.11
N HIS A 10 -8.58 19.93 -0.59
CA HIS A 10 -7.81 19.41 -1.70
C HIS A 10 -7.27 18.00 -1.42
N SER A 11 -6.83 17.72 -0.21
CA SER A 11 -6.22 16.43 0.15
C SER A 11 -7.20 15.25 0.14
N ILE A 12 -8.51 15.47 0.33
CA ILE A 12 -9.52 14.39 0.28
C ILE A 12 -9.57 13.74 -1.10
N TRP A 13 -9.48 14.53 -2.17
CA TRP A 13 -9.49 14.05 -3.57
C TRP A 13 -8.10 13.78 -4.13
N ASN A 14 -7.05 14.05 -3.35
CA ASN A 14 -5.65 13.85 -3.75
C ASN A 14 -4.94 13.07 -2.63
N PRO A 15 -5.21 11.76 -2.52
CA PRO A 15 -4.66 10.93 -1.45
C PRO A 15 -3.13 10.87 -1.47
N GLU A 16 -2.50 11.18 -2.60
CA GLU A 16 -1.05 11.27 -2.76
C GLU A 16 -0.41 12.42 -1.98
N CYS A 17 -1.15 13.50 -1.72
CA CYS A 17 -0.64 14.69 -1.04
C CYS A 17 -0.43 14.45 0.47
N TYR A 18 0.49 15.19 1.08
CA TYR A 18 0.71 15.15 2.52
C TYR A 18 -0.49 15.70 3.31
N HIS A 19 -0.99 14.92 4.28
CA HIS A 19 -2.16 15.21 5.11
C HIS A 19 -1.81 15.79 6.49
N GLY A 20 -0.56 15.65 6.92
CA GLY A 20 -0.12 15.98 8.28
C GLY A 20 0.15 17.46 8.57
N TRP A 21 -0.20 18.40 7.67
CA TRP A 21 0.12 19.84 7.83
C TRP A 21 -0.31 20.46 9.15
N ARG A 22 -1.44 20.00 9.70
CA ARG A 22 -2.01 20.50 10.98
C ARG A 22 -1.83 19.55 12.15
N LYS A 23 -1.23 18.39 11.90
CA LYS A 23 -1.05 17.39 12.93
C LYS A 23 0.13 17.76 13.82
N LYS A 24 -0.08 17.58 15.12
CA LYS A 24 0.94 17.91 16.12
C LYS A 24 1.37 16.70 16.92
N ARG A 25 0.51 15.67 17.00
CA ARG A 25 0.71 14.44 17.79
C ARG A 25 -0.21 13.32 17.31
N ARG A 26 0.08 12.08 17.70
CA ARG A 26 -0.67 10.87 17.37
C ARG A 26 -1.00 10.79 15.88
N PHE A 27 0.03 10.91 15.06
CA PHE A 27 -0.14 10.92 13.63
C PHE A 27 1.04 10.23 12.95
N PHE A 28 0.76 9.41 11.98
CA PHE A 28 1.74 8.88 11.04
C PHE A 28 1.26 9.12 9.61
N GLU A 29 2.21 9.16 8.70
CA GLU A 29 1.96 9.16 7.27
C GLU A 29 3.16 8.56 6.56
N GLY A 30 2.92 7.58 5.69
CA GLY A 30 3.95 6.89 4.95
C GLY A 30 3.50 6.50 3.55
N TRP A 31 4.44 6.48 2.63
CA TRP A 31 4.25 6.00 1.24
C TRP A 31 4.97 4.68 1.08
N TYR A 32 4.29 3.70 0.55
CA TYR A 32 4.81 2.36 0.33
C TYR A 32 5.10 2.19 -1.17
N TYR A 33 6.37 2.12 -1.53
CA TYR A 33 6.84 1.83 -2.87
C TYR A 33 7.32 0.39 -2.93
N LYS A 34 6.57 -0.46 -3.61
CA LYS A 34 7.05 -1.80 -3.96
C LYS A 34 7.73 -1.73 -5.32
N ILE A 35 8.96 -2.20 -5.38
CA ILE A 35 9.78 -2.24 -6.59
C ILE A 35 10.32 -3.65 -6.79
N VAL A 36 10.11 -4.20 -7.98
CA VAL A 36 10.53 -5.56 -8.33
C VAL A 36 11.28 -5.53 -9.66
N SER A 37 12.45 -6.14 -9.71
CA SER A 37 13.23 -6.26 -10.96
C SER A 37 12.52 -7.14 -11.98
N GLU A 38 12.83 -6.96 -13.28
CA GLU A 38 12.22 -7.70 -14.39
C GLU A 38 12.23 -9.21 -14.17
N ASN A 39 13.36 -9.76 -13.72
CA ASN A 39 13.52 -11.20 -13.45
C ASN A 39 13.04 -11.62 -12.05
N GLN A 40 12.43 -10.72 -11.29
CA GLN A 40 11.95 -10.94 -9.91
C GLN A 40 13.03 -11.40 -8.92
N LYS A 41 14.30 -11.27 -9.27
CA LYS A 41 15.42 -11.61 -8.36
C LYS A 41 15.52 -10.64 -7.18
N TYR A 42 15.08 -9.41 -7.38
CA TYR A 42 15.10 -8.35 -6.39
C TYR A 42 13.68 -7.81 -6.18
N ALA A 43 13.25 -7.78 -4.94
CA ALA A 43 11.97 -7.22 -4.52
C ALA A 43 12.18 -6.41 -3.23
N PHE A 44 11.85 -5.12 -3.28
CA PHE A 44 11.96 -4.22 -2.14
C PHE A 44 10.64 -3.50 -1.88
N ALA A 45 10.38 -3.22 -0.60
CA ALA A 45 9.49 -2.14 -0.20
C ALA A 45 10.32 -0.99 0.36
N VAL A 46 10.08 0.22 -0.15
CA VAL A 46 10.70 1.47 0.31
C VAL A 46 9.60 2.33 0.90
N ILE A 47 9.73 2.66 2.19
CA ILE A 47 8.66 3.30 2.95
C ILE A 47 9.18 4.58 3.62
N PRO A 48 9.19 5.73 2.91
CA PRO A 48 9.43 7.03 3.53
C PRO A 48 8.20 7.50 4.30
N GLY A 49 8.41 8.21 5.42
CA GLY A 49 7.30 8.72 6.18
C GLY A 49 7.69 9.62 7.35
N ILE A 50 6.66 10.04 8.06
CA ILE A 50 6.74 10.80 9.31
C ILE A 50 5.87 10.15 10.37
N ALA A 51 6.36 10.15 11.61
CA ALA A 51 5.64 9.68 12.78
C ALA A 51 5.65 10.75 13.87
N MET A 52 4.53 10.92 14.55
CA MET A 52 4.35 11.88 15.66
C MET A 52 3.69 11.13 16.81
N ASP A 53 4.36 11.07 17.95
CA ASP A 53 3.86 10.39 19.14
C ASP A 53 2.74 11.16 19.87
N GLU A 54 2.28 10.66 21.00
CA GLU A 54 1.24 11.29 21.80
C GLU A 54 1.68 12.60 22.48
N ASN A 55 3.00 12.79 22.71
CA ASN A 55 3.58 13.97 23.30
C ASN A 55 3.96 15.03 22.26
N GLY A 56 3.90 14.67 20.97
CA GLY A 56 4.28 15.55 19.86
C GLY A 56 5.74 15.41 19.44
N GLU A 57 6.46 14.40 19.95
CA GLU A 57 7.77 14.05 19.41
C GLU A 57 7.61 13.57 17.96
N LYS A 58 8.47 14.04 17.07
CA LYS A 58 8.39 13.78 15.65
C LYS A 58 9.68 13.16 15.14
N GLN A 59 9.54 12.18 14.27
CA GLN A 59 10.66 11.62 13.51
C GLN A 59 10.27 11.39 12.06
N ALA A 60 11.14 11.75 11.13
CA ALA A 60 11.08 11.26 9.76
C ALA A 60 11.78 9.90 9.68
N PHE A 61 11.38 9.08 8.73
CA PHE A 61 11.99 7.77 8.55
C PHE A 61 11.97 7.33 7.08
N ILE A 62 12.88 6.41 6.76
CA ILE A 62 12.84 5.61 5.53
C ILE A 62 13.08 4.16 5.97
N GLN A 63 12.07 3.32 5.81
CA GLN A 63 12.17 1.89 6.05
C GLN A 63 12.37 1.16 4.72
N ILE A 64 13.30 0.21 4.68
CA ILE A 64 13.58 -0.61 3.50
C ILE A 64 13.38 -2.06 3.90
N LEU A 65 12.52 -2.76 3.17
CA LEU A 65 12.39 -4.21 3.23
C LEU A 65 13.00 -4.82 1.97
N ASN A 66 13.96 -5.74 2.15
CA ASN A 66 14.45 -6.61 1.10
C ASN A 66 13.75 -7.97 1.25
N GLY A 67 12.73 -8.22 0.44
CA GLY A 67 11.89 -9.40 0.55
C GLY A 67 12.63 -10.69 0.25
N LYS A 68 13.57 -10.68 -0.69
CA LYS A 68 14.33 -11.86 -1.07
C LYS A 68 15.42 -12.24 -0.05
N LYS A 69 15.92 -11.27 0.71
CA LYS A 69 16.92 -11.50 1.78
C LYS A 69 16.31 -11.54 3.19
N LEU A 70 14.99 -11.38 3.31
CA LEU A 70 14.26 -11.32 4.57
C LEU A 70 14.90 -10.35 5.58
N LYS A 71 15.25 -9.15 5.10
CA LYS A 71 15.96 -8.14 5.89
C LYS A 71 15.25 -6.79 5.78
N ALA A 72 15.01 -6.17 6.93
CA ALA A 72 14.49 -4.81 7.01
C ALA A 72 15.51 -3.89 7.70
N THR A 73 15.55 -2.63 7.25
CA THR A 73 16.28 -1.54 7.89
C THR A 73 15.35 -0.37 8.15
N TYR A 74 15.53 0.29 9.27
CA TYR A 74 14.76 1.49 9.65
C TYR A 74 15.73 2.64 9.87
N ASN A 75 15.74 3.59 8.93
CA ASN A 75 16.60 4.77 8.96
C ASN A 75 15.82 5.94 9.54
N LYS A 76 16.24 6.42 10.71
CA LYS A 76 15.67 7.60 11.39
C LYS A 76 16.32 8.88 10.91
N PHE A 77 15.50 9.93 10.76
CA PHE A 77 15.95 11.28 10.43
C PHE A 77 15.28 12.29 11.36
N ASN A 78 15.89 13.45 11.48
CA ASN A 78 15.26 14.58 12.14
C ASN A 78 13.98 14.96 11.36
N SER A 79 12.90 15.25 12.09
CA SER A 79 11.63 15.65 11.46
C SER A 79 11.74 16.94 10.62
N ALA A 80 12.72 17.79 10.86
CA ALA A 80 13.01 18.97 10.04
C ALA A 80 13.47 18.62 8.62
N GLU A 81 13.98 17.41 8.42
CA GLU A 81 14.37 16.91 7.08
C GLU A 81 13.19 16.36 6.27
N PHE A 82 12.04 16.16 6.91
CA PHE A 82 10.82 15.80 6.20
C PHE A 82 10.21 17.03 5.53
N LYS A 83 10.38 17.14 4.22
CA LYS A 83 10.02 18.32 3.42
C LYS A 83 9.02 17.93 2.31
N PRO A 84 7.73 17.79 2.62
CA PRO A 84 6.71 17.51 1.62
C PRO A 84 6.36 18.78 0.84
N THR A 85 6.05 18.62 -0.45
CA THR A 85 5.55 19.72 -1.29
C THR A 85 4.03 19.86 -1.14
N PRO A 86 3.48 21.08 -1.03
CA PRO A 86 2.04 21.28 -1.03
C PRO A 86 1.39 20.90 -2.38
N ARG A 87 0.22 20.28 -2.34
CA ARG A 87 -0.66 19.98 -3.49
C ARG A 87 -0.13 18.97 -4.52
N LYS A 88 0.98 18.32 -4.27
CA LYS A 88 1.49 17.22 -5.10
C LYS A 88 2.32 16.26 -4.26
N HIS A 89 2.45 15.05 -4.74
CA HIS A 89 3.32 14.07 -4.10
C HIS A 89 4.77 14.30 -4.53
N GLU A 90 5.45 15.10 -3.77
CA GLU A 90 6.90 15.23 -3.76
C GLU A 90 7.36 15.37 -2.33
N LEU A 91 8.21 14.47 -1.88
CA LEU A 91 8.75 14.41 -0.55
C LEU A 91 10.28 14.34 -0.63
N LYS A 92 10.95 15.20 0.13
CA LYS A 92 12.40 15.14 0.35
C LYS A 92 12.68 14.81 1.80
N ILE A 93 13.59 13.84 2.04
CA ILE A 93 14.13 13.49 3.34
C ILE A 93 15.66 13.46 3.20
N GLU A 94 16.36 14.50 3.69
CA GLU A 94 17.78 14.75 3.39
C GLU A 94 18.04 14.72 1.87
N ASN A 95 18.91 13.82 1.41
CA ASN A 95 19.24 13.63 0.00
C ASN A 95 18.30 12.67 -0.74
N ASN A 96 17.35 12.06 -0.04
CA ASN A 96 16.39 11.16 -0.63
C ASN A 96 15.19 11.92 -1.18
N PHE A 97 14.65 11.47 -2.31
CA PHE A 97 13.49 12.09 -2.96
C PHE A 97 12.48 11.05 -3.40
N PHE A 98 11.19 11.36 -3.23
CA PHE A 98 10.08 10.47 -3.51
C PHE A 98 8.95 11.22 -4.21
N SER A 99 8.45 10.64 -5.30
CA SER A 99 7.29 11.16 -6.03
C SER A 99 6.51 10.03 -6.70
N ASN A 100 5.45 10.38 -7.43
CA ASN A 100 4.75 9.39 -8.27
C ASN A 100 5.59 8.93 -9.48
N THR A 101 6.58 9.71 -9.89
CA THR A 101 7.32 9.49 -11.14
C THR A 101 8.77 9.10 -10.95
N ASN A 102 9.35 9.34 -9.78
CA ASN A 102 10.70 8.91 -9.47
C ASN A 102 10.98 8.79 -7.98
N LEU A 103 12.01 8.02 -7.69
CA LEU A 103 12.53 7.74 -6.36
C LEU A 103 14.05 7.84 -6.42
N ILE A 104 14.63 8.64 -5.50
CA ILE A 104 16.08 8.75 -5.33
C ILE A 104 16.42 8.30 -3.91
N LEU A 105 17.34 7.36 -3.78
CA LEU A 105 17.87 6.91 -2.51
C LEU A 105 19.34 7.30 -2.37
N ASP A 106 19.69 7.82 -1.19
CA ASP A 106 21.05 8.06 -0.73
C ASP A 106 21.17 7.61 0.73
N LEU A 107 21.05 6.30 0.94
CA LEU A 107 21.19 5.64 2.23
C LEU A 107 22.52 4.88 2.30
N PRO A 108 23.04 4.57 3.50
CA PRO A 108 24.35 3.90 3.64
C PRO A 108 24.51 2.64 2.79
N ASN A 109 23.46 1.80 2.71
CA ASN A 109 23.51 0.49 2.08
C ASN A 109 22.78 0.43 0.73
N ILE A 110 22.03 1.48 0.35
CA ILE A 110 21.27 1.50 -0.90
C ILE A 110 21.22 2.91 -1.47
N LYS A 111 21.69 3.07 -2.72
CA LYS A 111 21.75 4.35 -3.42
C LYS A 111 21.34 4.18 -4.87
N GLY A 112 20.82 5.26 -5.48
CA GLY A 112 20.50 5.30 -6.90
C GLY A 112 19.18 5.98 -7.19
N GLU A 113 18.74 5.87 -8.43
CA GLU A 113 17.53 6.53 -8.92
C GLU A 113 16.70 5.58 -9.79
N LEU A 114 15.40 5.63 -9.54
CA LEU A 114 14.39 4.91 -10.32
C LEU A 114 13.36 5.89 -10.86
N PHE A 115 12.93 5.64 -12.09
CA PHE A 115 11.88 6.37 -12.79
C PHE A 115 10.68 5.47 -13.01
N PHE A 116 9.47 6.02 -12.78
CA PHE A 116 8.22 5.33 -12.91
C PHE A 116 7.41 5.89 -14.08
N ARG A 117 6.85 4.99 -14.90
CA ARG A 117 6.06 5.33 -16.09
C ARG A 117 4.79 4.47 -16.13
N ASN A 118 3.81 4.94 -16.90
CA ASN A 118 2.56 4.21 -17.14
C ASN A 118 1.83 3.86 -15.83
N LEU A 119 1.71 4.84 -14.92
CA LEU A 119 1.03 4.66 -13.65
C LEU A 119 -0.45 4.36 -13.86
N ASN A 120 -0.97 3.42 -13.08
CA ASN A 120 -2.38 3.04 -13.06
C ASN A 120 -2.96 3.36 -11.66
N PRO A 121 -3.40 4.58 -11.39
CA PRO A 121 -3.96 4.95 -10.10
C PRO A 121 -5.32 4.29 -9.87
N TRP A 122 -5.74 4.16 -8.60
CA TRP A 122 -7.10 3.79 -8.28
C TRP A 122 -8.07 4.87 -8.78
N SER A 123 -9.26 4.42 -9.21
CA SER A 123 -10.29 5.34 -9.71
C SER A 123 -10.67 6.39 -8.67
N ASN A 124 -10.88 7.63 -9.12
CA ASN A 124 -11.24 8.75 -8.27
C ASN A 124 -12.47 9.45 -8.84
N SER A 125 -13.50 9.63 -8.02
CA SER A 125 -14.69 10.37 -8.39
C SER A 125 -15.11 11.36 -7.31
N PHE A 126 -15.98 12.31 -7.64
CA PHE A 126 -16.40 13.34 -6.71
C PHE A 126 -17.08 12.78 -5.45
N PHE A 127 -17.88 11.72 -5.58
CA PHE A 127 -18.58 11.06 -4.47
C PHE A 127 -17.83 9.86 -3.87
N SER A 128 -16.77 9.42 -4.52
CA SER A 128 -15.97 8.27 -4.11
C SER A 128 -14.50 8.56 -4.38
N PRO A 129 -13.86 9.40 -3.55
CA PRO A 129 -12.46 9.77 -3.73
C PRO A 129 -11.53 8.62 -3.35
N GLY A 130 -10.77 8.14 -4.34
CA GLY A 130 -9.78 7.08 -4.15
C GLY A 130 -10.37 5.76 -3.65
N ILE A 131 -9.51 4.92 -3.10
CA ILE A 131 -9.86 3.57 -2.64
C ILE A 131 -10.78 3.56 -1.39
N MET A 132 -10.74 4.60 -0.57
CA MET A 132 -11.61 4.71 0.62
C MET A 132 -13.05 5.06 0.26
N GLY A 133 -13.30 5.54 -0.96
CA GLY A 133 -14.63 5.93 -1.40
C GLY A 133 -15.30 6.91 -0.44
N PRO A 134 -16.59 6.71 -0.11
CA PRO A 134 -17.32 7.56 0.83
C PRO A 134 -16.69 7.64 2.23
N PHE A 135 -15.90 6.64 2.65
CA PHE A 135 -15.21 6.66 3.93
C PHE A 135 -14.10 7.71 4.01
N SER A 136 -13.64 8.26 2.87
CA SER A 136 -12.73 9.41 2.85
C SER A 136 -13.32 10.66 3.54
N PHE A 137 -14.65 10.73 3.64
CA PHE A 137 -15.36 11.83 4.32
C PHE A 137 -15.62 11.58 5.80
N VAL A 138 -15.38 10.34 6.29
CA VAL A 138 -15.58 9.99 7.71
C VAL A 138 -14.37 10.50 8.51
N PRO A 139 -14.55 11.42 9.47
CA PRO A 139 -13.43 11.90 10.29
C PRO A 139 -13.05 10.86 11.34
N PHE A 140 -11.80 10.94 11.82
CA PHE A 140 -11.27 10.18 12.95
C PHE A 140 -11.18 8.66 12.74
N MET A 141 -11.04 8.19 11.52
CA MET A 141 -10.65 6.80 11.26
C MET A 141 -9.22 6.56 11.75
N GLU A 142 -8.95 5.35 12.24
CA GLU A 142 -7.60 4.98 12.71
C GLU A 142 -6.57 5.06 11.60
N CYS A 143 -6.93 4.59 10.40
CA CYS A 143 -6.10 4.59 9.21
C CYS A 143 -6.93 4.94 7.97
N TYR A 144 -6.38 5.82 7.16
CA TYR A 144 -6.81 6.09 5.79
C TYR A 144 -5.81 5.49 4.83
N HIS A 145 -6.27 5.17 3.65
CA HIS A 145 -5.54 4.43 2.64
C HIS A 145 -5.70 5.05 1.26
N GLY A 146 -4.65 5.06 0.47
CA GLY A 146 -4.67 5.57 -0.89
C GLY A 146 -3.80 4.73 -1.82
N ILE A 147 -4.30 4.39 -3.01
CA ILE A 147 -3.53 3.71 -4.05
C ILE A 147 -3.16 4.71 -5.13
N LEU A 148 -1.86 5.00 -5.23
CA LEU A 148 -1.31 5.93 -6.18
C LEU A 148 -1.00 5.26 -7.53
N SER A 149 -0.66 3.97 -7.49
CA SER A 149 -0.49 3.17 -8.71
C SER A 149 -0.64 1.68 -8.41
N MET A 150 -1.59 1.03 -9.07
CA MET A 150 -1.78 -0.43 -9.02
C MET A 150 -0.70 -1.19 -9.78
N ASP A 151 -0.16 -0.60 -10.82
CA ASP A 151 0.90 -1.14 -11.67
C ASP A 151 1.60 0.00 -12.39
N HIS A 152 2.92 -0.07 -12.54
CA HIS A 152 3.70 0.83 -13.36
C HIS A 152 5.04 0.20 -13.76
N ASP A 153 5.63 0.74 -14.81
CA ASP A 153 6.94 0.34 -15.28
C ASP A 153 8.04 1.08 -14.54
N ILE A 154 9.14 0.37 -14.26
CA ILE A 154 10.33 0.92 -13.62
C ILE A 154 11.48 0.96 -14.60
N GLN A 155 12.26 2.06 -14.57
CA GLN A 155 13.54 2.23 -15.22
C GLN A 155 14.56 2.76 -14.22
N GLY A 156 15.82 2.38 -14.39
CA GLY A 156 16.91 2.88 -13.56
C GLY A 156 17.63 1.80 -12.77
N GLU A 157 18.46 2.23 -11.85
CA GLU A 157 19.43 1.36 -11.17
C GLU A 157 19.56 1.76 -9.71
N LEU A 158 19.74 0.75 -8.85
CA LEU A 158 20.15 0.94 -7.47
C LEU A 158 21.47 0.21 -7.22
N PHE A 159 22.25 0.73 -6.29
CA PHE A 159 23.46 0.11 -5.78
C PHE A 159 23.18 -0.37 -4.35
N LEU A 160 23.20 -1.67 -4.13
CA LEU A 160 23.02 -2.30 -2.83
C LEU A 160 24.37 -2.82 -2.33
N ASP A 161 24.89 -2.26 -1.25
CA ASP A 161 26.21 -2.59 -0.70
C ASP A 161 27.33 -2.50 -1.78
N GLY A 162 27.19 -1.57 -2.74
CA GLY A 162 28.12 -1.39 -3.86
C GLY A 162 27.83 -2.25 -5.09
N GLU A 163 26.94 -3.23 -4.99
CA GLU A 163 26.50 -4.04 -6.14
C GLU A 163 25.42 -3.30 -6.94
N LYS A 164 25.64 -3.18 -8.25
CA LYS A 164 24.69 -2.56 -9.17
C LYS A 164 23.53 -3.51 -9.47
N ILE A 165 22.29 -3.04 -9.25
CA ILE A 165 21.04 -3.74 -9.54
C ILE A 165 20.24 -2.94 -10.57
N SER A 166 19.94 -3.54 -11.71
CA SER A 166 19.05 -2.96 -12.71
C SER A 166 17.58 -3.24 -12.37
N PHE A 167 16.76 -2.19 -12.46
CA PHE A 167 15.30 -2.27 -12.41
C PHE A 167 14.66 -1.92 -13.77
N ASN A 168 15.45 -1.84 -14.84
CA ASN A 168 14.89 -1.64 -16.17
C ASN A 168 13.90 -2.75 -16.51
N ASN A 169 12.74 -2.38 -17.06
CA ASN A 169 11.57 -3.25 -17.30
C ASN A 169 10.97 -3.89 -16.03
N GLY A 170 11.39 -3.45 -14.87
CA GLY A 170 10.78 -3.85 -13.60
C GLY A 170 9.36 -3.33 -13.45
N LYS A 171 8.67 -3.83 -12.44
CA LYS A 171 7.29 -3.45 -12.11
C LYS A 171 7.21 -2.89 -10.69
N GLY A 172 6.37 -1.88 -10.52
CA GLY A 172 6.15 -1.24 -9.25
C GLY A 172 4.69 -1.05 -8.87
N TYR A 173 4.50 -0.73 -7.59
CA TYR A 173 3.22 -0.41 -6.97
C TYR A 173 3.45 0.70 -5.96
N ILE A 174 2.51 1.65 -5.84
CA ILE A 174 2.60 2.72 -4.85
C ILE A 174 1.28 2.84 -4.11
N GLU A 175 1.38 2.80 -2.80
CA GLU A 175 0.27 2.98 -1.88
C GLU A 175 0.68 3.97 -0.77
N LYS A 176 -0.28 4.48 -0.04
CA LYS A 176 -0.07 5.42 1.03
C LYS A 176 -1.05 5.19 2.15
N ASP A 177 -0.54 5.26 3.39
CA ASP A 177 -1.34 5.21 4.60
C ASP A 177 -1.09 6.41 5.49
N TRP A 178 -2.16 6.90 6.14
CA TRP A 178 -2.06 7.97 7.12
C TRP A 178 -3.15 7.85 8.19
N GLY A 179 -2.84 8.29 9.39
CA GLY A 179 -3.77 8.20 10.52
C GLY A 179 -3.06 8.25 11.86
N HIS A 180 -3.54 7.47 12.82
CA HIS A 180 -2.87 7.37 14.12
C HIS A 180 -2.42 5.95 14.47
N SER A 181 -3.01 4.91 13.88
CA SER A 181 -2.62 3.51 14.09
C SER A 181 -3.05 2.66 12.89
N PHE A 182 -2.37 1.56 12.66
CA PHE A 182 -2.93 0.49 11.84
C PHE A 182 -4.08 -0.19 12.58
N PRO A 183 -5.06 -0.78 11.88
CA PRO A 183 -6.11 -1.57 12.49
C PRO A 183 -5.54 -2.70 13.33
N VAL A 184 -6.26 -3.07 14.43
CA VAL A 184 -5.81 -4.14 15.36
C VAL A 184 -5.71 -5.49 14.64
N GLY A 185 -6.59 -5.73 13.66
CA GLY A 185 -6.57 -6.94 12.85
C GLY A 185 -6.81 -6.60 11.38
N TYR A 186 -5.91 -7.05 10.50
CA TYR A 186 -6.05 -6.85 9.05
C TYR A 186 -5.33 -7.92 8.23
N ILE A 187 -5.76 -8.04 7.00
CA ILE A 187 -5.08 -8.74 5.92
C ILE A 187 -4.81 -7.72 4.84
N TRP A 188 -3.56 -7.64 4.38
CA TRP A 188 -3.18 -6.88 3.21
C TRP A 188 -2.42 -7.78 2.26
N MET A 189 -2.68 -7.67 0.97
CA MET A 189 -1.90 -8.34 -0.07
C MET A 189 -1.93 -7.57 -1.37
N GLN A 190 -0.81 -7.66 -2.10
CA GLN A 190 -0.66 -7.03 -3.42
C GLN A 190 0.33 -7.79 -4.29
N THR A 191 -0.05 -8.00 -5.56
CA THR A 191 0.90 -8.39 -6.62
C THR A 191 0.48 -7.85 -7.98
N ASN A 192 1.47 -7.57 -8.82
CA ASN A 192 1.32 -7.21 -10.24
C ASN A 192 2.20 -8.06 -11.15
N HIS A 193 2.56 -9.28 -10.68
CA HIS A 193 3.40 -10.22 -11.41
C HIS A 193 2.58 -11.46 -11.80
N PHE A 194 1.74 -11.28 -12.81
CA PHE A 194 0.93 -12.33 -13.45
C PHE A 194 1.46 -12.67 -14.83
N SER A 195 1.03 -13.80 -15.40
CA SER A 195 1.40 -14.18 -16.78
C SER A 195 0.89 -13.17 -17.81
N GLN A 196 -0.27 -12.55 -17.56
CA GLN A 196 -0.82 -11.48 -18.37
C GLN A 196 -0.26 -10.12 -17.92
N PRO A 197 0.56 -9.43 -18.74
CA PRO A 197 1.10 -8.12 -18.42
C PRO A 197 0.00 -7.09 -18.11
N GLY A 198 0.29 -6.17 -17.18
CA GLY A 198 -0.65 -5.12 -16.76
C GLY A 198 -1.79 -5.62 -15.87
N THR A 199 -1.72 -6.88 -15.40
CA THR A 199 -2.61 -7.39 -14.37
C THR A 199 -2.04 -7.08 -12.99
N SER A 200 -2.88 -6.54 -12.10
CA SER A 200 -2.52 -6.26 -10.71
C SER A 200 -3.69 -6.54 -9.78
N VAL A 201 -3.41 -7.10 -8.63
CA VAL A 201 -4.41 -7.39 -7.60
C VAL A 201 -3.96 -6.79 -6.27
N LYS A 202 -4.87 -6.11 -5.61
CA LYS A 202 -4.70 -5.56 -4.26
C LYS A 202 -5.90 -5.91 -3.41
N VAL A 203 -5.67 -6.34 -2.19
CA VAL A 203 -6.71 -6.65 -1.20
C VAL A 203 -6.35 -6.07 0.15
N SER A 204 -7.33 -5.48 0.81
CA SER A 204 -7.29 -5.13 2.24
C SER A 204 -8.59 -5.57 2.90
N ILE A 205 -8.48 -6.28 4.01
CA ILE A 205 -9.59 -6.62 4.89
C ILE A 205 -9.17 -6.19 6.28
N ALA A 206 -9.98 -5.40 6.97
CA ALA A 206 -9.62 -4.88 8.28
C ALA A 206 -10.82 -4.84 9.22
N ASN A 207 -10.55 -5.03 10.51
CA ASN A 207 -11.52 -4.75 11.56
C ASN A 207 -11.51 -3.25 11.84
N ILE A 208 -12.59 -2.55 11.48
CA ILE A 208 -12.71 -1.10 11.55
C ILE A 208 -13.58 -0.73 12.75
N PRO A 209 -13.01 -0.05 13.75
CA PRO A 209 -13.80 0.47 14.85
C PRO A 209 -14.76 1.56 14.35
N PHE A 210 -16.01 1.45 14.72
CA PHE A 210 -17.03 2.43 14.36
C PHE A 210 -18.00 2.66 15.52
N LEU A 211 -18.01 3.87 16.09
CA LEU A 211 -18.79 4.26 17.27
C LEU A 211 -18.49 3.35 18.49
N LYS A 212 -19.45 2.52 18.91
CA LYS A 212 -19.34 1.59 20.05
C LYS A 212 -19.15 0.12 19.60
N SER A 213 -18.93 -0.11 18.32
CA SER A 213 -18.83 -1.43 17.71
C SER A 213 -17.65 -1.47 16.74
N SER A 214 -17.52 -2.55 16.01
CA SER A 214 -16.62 -2.67 14.87
C SER A 214 -17.28 -3.43 13.73
N PHE A 215 -16.80 -3.24 12.52
CA PHE A 215 -17.24 -4.03 11.38
C PHE A 215 -16.02 -4.44 10.55
N ILE A 216 -16.17 -5.51 9.79
CA ILE A 216 -15.15 -5.94 8.83
C ILE A 216 -15.31 -5.15 7.54
N GLY A 217 -14.40 -4.20 7.33
CA GLY A 217 -14.27 -3.50 6.06
C GLY A 217 -13.41 -4.29 5.09
N HIS A 218 -13.77 -4.26 3.81
CA HIS A 218 -12.97 -4.89 2.77
C HIS A 218 -12.90 -4.03 1.52
N ILE A 219 -11.74 -4.04 0.90
CA ILE A 219 -11.45 -3.35 -0.34
C ILE A 219 -10.52 -4.25 -1.16
N ALA A 220 -10.95 -4.62 -2.36
CA ALA A 220 -10.09 -5.30 -3.32
C ALA A 220 -10.25 -4.70 -4.71
N GLY A 221 -9.19 -4.72 -5.49
CA GLY A 221 -9.17 -4.30 -6.88
C GLY A 221 -8.40 -5.28 -7.74
N VAL A 222 -8.95 -5.58 -8.89
CA VAL A 222 -8.29 -6.33 -9.96
C VAL A 222 -8.16 -5.43 -11.17
N LEU A 223 -6.94 -5.00 -11.45
CA LEU A 223 -6.60 -4.32 -12.71
C LEU A 223 -6.33 -5.39 -13.77
N ILE A 224 -7.08 -5.37 -14.84
CA ILE A 224 -6.94 -6.29 -15.95
C ILE A 224 -7.35 -5.62 -17.27
N ASN A 225 -6.53 -5.74 -18.32
CA ASN A 225 -6.78 -5.10 -19.62
C ASN A 225 -7.02 -3.57 -19.49
N GLY A 226 -6.29 -2.90 -18.59
CA GLY A 226 -6.44 -1.46 -18.33
C GLY A 226 -7.73 -1.07 -17.60
N LYS A 227 -8.54 -2.05 -17.15
CA LYS A 227 -9.77 -1.82 -16.40
C LYS A 227 -9.63 -2.27 -14.97
N LEU A 228 -9.97 -1.39 -14.02
CA LEU A 228 -10.05 -1.73 -12.61
C LEU A 228 -11.45 -2.27 -12.27
N ILE A 229 -11.50 -3.48 -11.71
CA ILE A 229 -12.72 -4.10 -11.17
C ILE A 229 -12.62 -4.05 -9.66
N GLU A 230 -13.57 -3.39 -9.02
CA GLU A 230 -13.55 -3.07 -7.60
C GLU A 230 -14.51 -3.95 -6.80
N PHE A 231 -14.04 -4.38 -5.63
CA PHE A 231 -14.80 -5.12 -4.61
C PHE A 231 -14.65 -4.38 -3.28
N THR A 232 -15.66 -3.62 -2.91
CA THR A 232 -15.56 -2.74 -1.75
C THR A 232 -16.79 -2.84 -0.86
N THR A 233 -16.62 -2.59 0.44
CA THR A 233 -17.74 -2.56 1.39
C THR A 233 -18.84 -1.59 0.95
N TYR A 234 -18.48 -0.49 0.28
CA TYR A 234 -19.42 0.55 -0.11
C TYR A 234 -20.05 0.37 -1.50
N ASN A 235 -19.64 -0.61 -2.30
CA ASN A 235 -20.24 -0.89 -3.61
C ASN A 235 -21.16 -2.13 -3.62
N GLY A 236 -21.52 -2.63 -2.43
CA GLY A 236 -22.41 -3.78 -2.27
C GLY A 236 -21.72 -5.15 -2.42
N THR A 237 -20.39 -5.18 -2.45
CA THR A 237 -19.63 -6.42 -2.39
C THR A 237 -19.83 -7.12 -1.05
N LYS A 238 -19.99 -8.43 -1.08
CA LYS A 238 -20.00 -9.30 0.11
C LYS A 238 -18.68 -10.03 0.24
N LEU A 239 -18.14 -10.08 1.44
CA LEU A 239 -17.05 -10.98 1.82
C LEU A 239 -17.67 -12.32 2.17
N VAL A 240 -17.53 -13.30 1.27
CA VAL A 240 -18.19 -14.62 1.40
C VAL A 240 -17.31 -15.58 2.18
N VAL A 241 -16.00 -15.56 1.92
CA VAL A 241 -15.00 -16.38 2.61
C VAL A 241 -13.85 -15.49 3.05
N CYS A 242 -13.42 -15.67 4.28
CA CYS A 242 -12.17 -15.14 4.80
C CYS A 242 -11.60 -16.13 5.82
N LYS A 243 -10.66 -16.96 5.39
CA LYS A 243 -10.02 -17.98 6.21
C LYS A 243 -8.52 -17.73 6.25
N VAL A 244 -7.99 -17.67 7.46
CA VAL A 244 -6.56 -17.46 7.70
C VAL A 244 -6.01 -18.63 8.50
N SER A 245 -4.96 -19.24 7.98
CA SER A 245 -4.16 -20.24 8.67
C SER A 245 -2.69 -19.81 8.71
N LYS A 246 -1.83 -20.59 9.35
CA LYS A 246 -0.38 -20.30 9.38
C LYS A 246 0.22 -20.21 7.97
N LYS A 247 -0.28 -20.99 7.02
CA LYS A 247 0.32 -21.12 5.68
C LYS A 247 -0.53 -20.56 4.55
N ILE A 248 -1.83 -20.45 4.75
CA ILE A 248 -2.77 -20.14 3.67
C ILE A 248 -3.77 -19.09 4.14
N VAL A 249 -4.04 -18.14 3.25
CA VAL A 249 -5.17 -17.20 3.34
C VAL A 249 -6.11 -17.48 2.18
N GLU A 250 -7.39 -17.71 2.46
CA GLU A 250 -8.44 -17.90 1.45
C GLU A 250 -9.48 -16.80 1.59
N ILE A 251 -9.75 -16.11 0.48
CA ILE A 251 -10.72 -15.00 0.42
C ILE A 251 -11.64 -15.24 -0.77
N GLU A 252 -12.93 -15.03 -0.56
CA GLU A 252 -13.91 -14.92 -1.63
C GLU A 252 -14.76 -13.68 -1.44
N MET A 253 -14.85 -12.87 -2.49
CA MET A 253 -15.67 -11.68 -2.55
C MET A 253 -16.62 -11.76 -3.73
N GLU A 254 -17.86 -11.32 -3.55
CA GLU A 254 -18.89 -11.36 -4.55
C GLU A 254 -19.67 -10.05 -4.59
N ASN A 255 -19.92 -9.56 -5.81
CA ASN A 255 -20.88 -8.50 -6.08
C ASN A 255 -21.89 -8.93 -7.15
N ASN A 256 -22.69 -8.02 -7.66
CA ASN A 256 -23.74 -8.35 -8.65
C ASN A 256 -23.16 -8.93 -9.94
N ASN A 257 -21.96 -8.53 -10.34
CA ASN A 257 -21.38 -8.83 -11.65
C ASN A 257 -20.23 -9.84 -11.60
N TYR A 258 -19.52 -9.93 -10.48
CA TYR A 258 -18.26 -10.67 -10.40
C TYR A 258 -18.14 -11.50 -9.12
N VAL A 259 -17.36 -12.58 -9.22
CA VAL A 259 -16.81 -13.33 -8.08
C VAL A 259 -15.28 -13.27 -8.17
N LEU A 260 -14.65 -12.91 -7.07
CA LEU A 260 -13.20 -12.90 -6.88
C LEU A 260 -12.84 -13.94 -5.83
N SER A 261 -12.07 -14.96 -6.22
CA SER A 261 -11.55 -15.97 -5.31
C SER A 261 -10.02 -15.87 -5.27
N ILE A 262 -9.46 -15.82 -4.07
CA ILE A 262 -8.02 -15.67 -3.82
C ILE A 262 -7.57 -16.75 -2.86
N LYS A 263 -6.46 -17.41 -3.21
CA LYS A 263 -5.73 -18.29 -2.32
C LYS A 263 -4.28 -17.87 -2.29
N ALA A 264 -3.83 -17.36 -1.15
CA ALA A 264 -2.47 -16.90 -0.95
C ALA A 264 -1.68 -17.89 -0.08
N GLU A 265 -0.48 -18.23 -0.51
CA GLU A 265 0.46 -19.02 0.26
C GLU A 265 1.39 -18.08 1.03
N ARG A 266 1.39 -18.22 2.36
CA ARG A 266 2.23 -17.42 3.24
C ARG A 266 3.62 -18.04 3.29
N GLU A 267 4.58 -17.26 2.82
CA GLU A 267 6.01 -17.58 2.88
C GLU A 267 6.65 -16.99 4.16
N GLU A 268 7.95 -17.17 4.30
CA GLU A 268 8.72 -16.51 5.35
C GLU A 268 8.57 -14.99 5.27
N ALA A 269 8.43 -14.34 6.41
CA ALA A 269 8.14 -12.93 6.53
C ALA A 269 9.22 -12.20 7.35
N THR A 270 9.32 -10.89 7.15
CA THR A 270 10.25 -10.01 7.84
C THR A 270 9.50 -9.03 8.72
N SER A 271 10.02 -8.81 9.92
CA SER A 271 9.44 -7.84 10.86
C SER A 271 9.72 -6.40 10.43
N LEU A 272 8.65 -5.62 10.30
CA LEU A 272 8.66 -4.17 10.01
C LEU A 272 8.17 -3.35 11.18
N ALA A 273 8.63 -2.10 11.29
CA ALA A 273 8.05 -1.13 12.21
C ALA A 273 6.68 -0.68 11.70
N ALA A 274 5.72 -0.59 12.60
CA ALA A 274 4.35 -0.18 12.30
C ALA A 274 3.84 0.84 13.33
N PRO A 275 2.86 1.71 12.96
CA PRO A 275 2.39 2.77 13.84
C PRO A 275 1.41 2.29 14.91
N ILE A 276 1.64 2.74 16.16
CA ILE A 276 0.67 2.73 17.25
C ILE A 276 0.64 4.14 17.83
N SER A 277 -0.54 4.72 17.98
CA SER A 277 -0.72 6.09 18.49
C SER A 277 0.17 7.12 17.79
N GLY A 278 0.41 6.92 16.50
CA GLY A 278 1.22 7.79 15.66
C GLY A 278 2.72 7.49 15.66
N PHE A 279 3.23 6.60 16.50
CA PHE A 279 4.67 6.30 16.55
C PHE A 279 4.98 4.87 16.12
N MET A 280 6.15 4.65 15.49
CA MET A 280 6.53 3.40 14.82
C MET A 280 7.06 2.36 15.83
N THR A 281 6.24 2.00 16.82
CA THR A 281 6.60 1.13 17.95
C THR A 281 6.10 -0.31 17.84
N ALA A 282 5.05 -0.55 17.06
CA ALA A 282 4.58 -1.90 16.76
C ALA A 282 5.51 -2.63 15.80
N ARG A 283 5.26 -3.93 15.64
CA ARG A 283 5.89 -4.78 14.64
C ARG A 283 4.82 -5.56 13.88
N ILE A 284 4.96 -5.59 12.58
CA ILE A 284 4.16 -6.42 11.66
C ILE A 284 5.11 -7.31 10.86
N GLU A 285 4.57 -8.38 10.33
CA GLU A 285 5.35 -9.30 9.49
C GLU A 285 4.86 -9.21 8.05
N GLU A 286 5.78 -8.88 7.13
CA GLU A 286 5.52 -8.78 5.70
C GLU A 286 6.41 -9.75 4.92
N SER A 287 5.80 -10.50 4.00
CA SER A 287 6.49 -11.19 2.91
C SER A 287 6.37 -10.39 1.62
N LEU A 288 7.45 -10.39 0.82
CA LEU A 288 7.43 -9.86 -0.57
C LEU A 288 7.73 -10.96 -1.61
N ASP A 289 7.70 -12.21 -1.21
CA ASP A 289 8.01 -13.36 -2.08
C ASP A 289 6.91 -14.42 -2.08
N ALA A 290 5.72 -14.02 -1.68
CA ALA A 290 4.58 -14.92 -1.61
C ALA A 290 3.95 -15.18 -2.99
N ASN A 291 3.14 -16.24 -3.06
CA ASN A 291 2.35 -16.62 -4.22
C ASN A 291 0.87 -16.43 -3.93
N VAL A 292 0.15 -15.86 -4.90
CA VAL A 292 -1.28 -15.58 -4.79
C VAL A 292 -2.00 -16.10 -6.03
N HIS A 293 -2.76 -17.16 -5.90
CA HIS A 293 -3.64 -17.65 -6.96
C HIS A 293 -4.95 -16.85 -6.96
N VAL A 294 -5.30 -16.31 -8.11
CA VAL A 294 -6.45 -15.43 -8.28
C VAL A 294 -7.37 -15.96 -9.36
N ILE A 295 -8.66 -16.08 -9.06
CA ILE A 295 -9.71 -16.38 -10.01
C ILE A 295 -10.73 -15.25 -10.00
N LEU A 296 -10.96 -14.65 -11.17
CA LEU A 296 -11.99 -13.63 -11.37
C LEU A 296 -12.99 -14.13 -12.41
N LYS A 297 -14.27 -14.22 -12.03
CA LYS A 297 -15.36 -14.63 -12.91
C LYS A 297 -16.40 -13.55 -13.08
N ASN A 298 -16.84 -13.36 -14.31
CA ASN A 298 -18.03 -12.57 -14.61
C ASN A 298 -19.27 -13.45 -14.44
N LYS A 299 -20.17 -13.08 -13.55
CA LYS A 299 -21.40 -13.86 -13.23
C LYS A 299 -22.43 -13.80 -14.35
N ILE A 300 -22.49 -12.69 -15.08
CA ILE A 300 -23.51 -12.48 -16.13
C ILE A 300 -23.19 -13.33 -17.36
N SER A 301 -21.93 -13.26 -17.81
CA SER A 301 -21.49 -14.02 -19.00
C SER A 301 -20.98 -15.42 -18.67
N ASN A 302 -20.82 -15.75 -17.38
CA ASN A 302 -20.21 -16.99 -16.89
C ASN A 302 -18.78 -17.24 -17.43
N VAL A 303 -18.05 -16.16 -17.73
CA VAL A 303 -16.68 -16.20 -18.27
C VAL A 303 -15.68 -16.00 -17.15
N THR A 304 -14.64 -16.82 -17.12
CA THR A 304 -13.46 -16.58 -16.27
C THR A 304 -12.56 -15.57 -16.94
N LEU A 305 -12.41 -14.40 -16.31
CA LEU A 305 -11.59 -13.30 -16.81
C LEU A 305 -10.12 -13.43 -16.43
N LEU A 306 -9.85 -14.01 -15.27
CA LEU A 306 -8.52 -14.30 -14.75
C LEU A 306 -8.54 -15.64 -14.02
N ASN A 307 -7.54 -16.47 -14.26
CA ASN A 307 -7.24 -17.67 -13.48
C ASN A 307 -5.72 -17.85 -13.57
N ASP A 308 -5.00 -17.22 -12.65
CA ASP A 308 -3.56 -17.10 -12.76
C ASP A 308 -2.88 -17.02 -11.39
N LEU A 309 -1.59 -17.32 -11.36
CA LEU A 309 -0.73 -17.24 -10.19
C LEU A 309 0.09 -15.96 -10.21
N GLY A 310 -0.19 -15.06 -9.29
CA GLY A 310 0.65 -13.90 -9.03
C GLY A 310 1.82 -14.26 -8.14
N THR A 311 3.03 -13.86 -8.56
CA THR A 311 4.28 -14.07 -7.84
C THR A 311 4.81 -12.76 -7.25
N SER A 312 5.90 -12.81 -6.49
CA SER A 312 6.46 -11.66 -5.77
C SER A 312 5.39 -10.86 -5.02
N ALA A 313 4.42 -11.55 -4.43
CA ALA A 313 3.34 -10.91 -3.72
C ALA A 313 3.81 -10.37 -2.37
N GLY A 314 3.37 -9.14 -2.04
CA GLY A 314 3.37 -8.63 -0.68
C GLY A 314 2.20 -9.22 0.08
N ILE A 315 2.43 -9.75 1.28
CA ILE A 315 1.39 -10.23 2.19
C ILE A 315 1.69 -9.82 3.61
N GLU A 316 0.71 -9.21 4.25
CA GLU A 316 0.68 -8.92 5.68
C GLU A 316 -0.59 -9.53 6.29
N VAL A 317 -0.45 -10.15 7.43
CA VAL A 317 -1.57 -10.63 8.25
C VAL A 317 -1.28 -10.28 9.70
N ALA A 318 -2.06 -9.38 10.26
CA ALA A 318 -1.88 -8.92 11.64
C ALA A 318 -3.16 -9.12 12.45
N GLY A 319 -3.02 -9.46 13.74
CA GLY A 319 -4.10 -9.59 14.70
C GLY A 319 -4.98 -10.82 14.49
N ASP A 320 -6.11 -10.85 15.25
CA ASP A 320 -7.08 -11.93 15.25
C ASP A 320 -8.23 -11.60 14.27
N TYR A 321 -8.43 -12.46 13.26
CA TYR A 321 -9.58 -12.41 12.37
C TYR A 321 -10.63 -13.40 12.86
N LYS A 322 -11.70 -12.87 13.46
CA LYS A 322 -12.96 -13.60 13.59
C LYS A 322 -13.94 -12.97 12.62
N VAL A 323 -14.08 -13.58 11.45
CA VAL A 323 -15.15 -13.28 10.50
C VAL A 323 -16.35 -14.14 10.84
#